data_2468f79ecdd6becd774bac9cf3a283b3
#
_entry.id   2468f79ecdd6becd774bac9cf3a283b3
#
_cell.length_a   1.000
_cell.length_b   1.000
_cell.length_c   1.000
_cell.angle_alpha   90.00
_cell.angle_beta   90.00
_cell.angle_gamma   90.00
#
_symmetry.space_group_name_H-M   'P 1'
#
loop_
_entity.id
_entity.type
_entity.pdbx_description
1 polymer ?
#
loop_
_entity_poly.entity_id
_entity_poly.type
_entity_poly.pdbx_seq_one_letter_code
_entity_poly.pdbx_strand_id
1 'polypeptide(L)'
;MTHARGPLFIAALATAGLLLSACGSETTGTATPATSDETTTSETTTSSSAKESTKASTPPAAGGDATAPGTKLKVGDQAVIPFSVGDKTGTIGVTLTAIEQGAKEDLAKFGDKAKAITPFYLRVKVENLSGTDLSFSSVSLRGLGADGKGTGVIISGDTDNCDSQSAPKTFTTAGASYETCVLSGAPDGSQVAAAEYSRGDYTKSPIVWQS
;
A
#
# COMPACT_ATOMS: atom_id res chain seq x y z
N MET A 1 -50.71 -22.43 15.76
CA MET A 1 -50.49 -23.83 15.41
C MET A 1 -49.10 -23.89 14.75
N THR A 2 -48.15 -24.39 15.26
CA THR A 2 -47.53 -25.54 15.80
C THR A 2 -46.01 -25.29 15.89
N HIS A 3 -45.48 -25.48 17.05
CA HIS A 3 -44.06 -25.36 17.40
C HIS A 3 -43.20 -26.46 16.73
N ALA A 4 -41.95 -26.16 16.40
CA ALA A 4 -40.89 -27.17 16.40
C ALA A 4 -39.59 -26.58 16.95
N ARG A 5 -39.24 -27.03 18.15
CA ARG A 5 -37.96 -26.89 18.81
C ARG A 5 -37.05 -28.04 18.34
N GLY A 6 -35.81 -27.78 18.03
CA GLY A 6 -34.76 -28.78 17.78
C GLY A 6 -33.46 -28.38 18.48
N PRO A 7 -32.62 -29.33 18.92
CA PRO A 7 -31.78 -29.17 20.10
C PRO A 7 -30.34 -28.73 19.84
N LEU A 8 -29.76 -28.21 20.95
CA LEU A 8 -28.33 -27.95 21.18
C LEU A 8 -27.49 -29.21 20.92
N PHE A 9 -26.32 -29.02 20.30
CA PHE A 9 -25.14 -29.86 20.50
C PHE A 9 -23.96 -29.03 20.94
N ILE A 10 -23.58 -29.25 22.19
CA ILE A 10 -22.35 -28.85 22.83
C ILE A 10 -21.31 -29.94 22.51
N ALA A 11 -20.19 -29.63 21.94
CA ALA A 11 -19.01 -30.48 21.92
C ALA A 11 -17.80 -29.67 22.31
N ALA A 12 -17.38 -29.86 23.57
CA ALA A 12 -16.08 -29.42 24.08
C ALA A 12 -15.05 -30.51 23.77
N LEU A 13 -13.88 -30.11 23.23
CA LEU A 13 -12.69 -30.95 23.22
C LEU A 13 -11.48 -30.06 23.48
N ALA A 14 -10.99 -30.22 24.70
CA ALA A 14 -9.69 -29.73 25.16
C ALA A 14 -8.62 -30.77 24.78
N THR A 15 -7.51 -30.34 24.20
CA THR A 15 -6.26 -31.09 24.23
C THR A 15 -5.08 -30.15 24.42
N ALA A 16 -4.46 -30.28 25.57
CA ALA A 16 -3.17 -29.71 25.92
C ALA A 16 -2.05 -30.51 25.24
N GLY A 17 -1.00 -29.83 24.79
CA GLY A 17 0.23 -30.44 24.29
C GLY A 17 1.39 -29.49 24.43
N LEU A 18 2.11 -29.58 25.58
CA LEU A 18 3.42 -29.01 25.79
C LEU A 18 4.46 -29.85 25.04
N LEU A 19 5.42 -29.22 24.36
CA LEU A 19 6.78 -29.74 24.22
C LEU A 19 7.77 -28.58 24.08
N LEU A 20 8.55 -28.39 25.11
CA LEU A 20 9.83 -27.65 25.12
C LEU A 20 10.84 -28.38 24.24
N SER A 21 11.62 -27.64 23.48
CA SER A 21 12.92 -28.09 23.01
C SER A 21 13.85 -26.89 22.93
N ALA A 22 14.71 -26.79 23.95
CA ALA A 22 15.88 -25.94 24.01
C ALA A 22 17.04 -26.67 23.33
N CYS A 23 17.76 -26.02 22.43
CA CYS A 23 19.11 -26.35 22.08
C CYS A 23 19.92 -25.08 21.91
N GLY A 24 20.72 -24.80 22.93
CA GLY A 24 21.79 -23.83 22.87
C GLY A 24 23.00 -24.42 22.13
N SER A 25 23.71 -23.57 21.44
CA SER A 25 25.11 -23.82 21.04
C SER A 25 25.85 -22.49 21.11
N GLU A 26 26.57 -22.33 22.20
CA GLU A 26 27.63 -21.34 22.34
C GLU A 26 28.82 -21.77 21.50
N THR A 27 29.32 -20.91 20.66
CA THR A 27 30.65 -21.07 20.05
C THR A 27 31.49 -19.86 20.43
N THR A 28 32.32 -20.05 21.42
CA THR A 28 33.42 -19.17 21.82
C THR A 28 34.54 -19.26 20.76
N GLY A 29 34.76 -18.18 20.06
CA GLY A 29 35.89 -17.95 19.15
C GLY A 29 36.81 -16.89 19.73
N THR A 30 37.99 -17.32 20.20
CA THR A 30 39.08 -16.54 20.77
C THR A 30 39.72 -15.62 19.73
N ALA A 31 39.85 -14.35 20.03
CA ALA A 31 40.61 -13.39 19.26
C ALA A 31 42.09 -13.46 19.63
N THR A 32 42.97 -13.53 18.63
CA THR A 32 44.42 -13.33 18.79
C THR A 32 44.83 -12.07 18.05
N PRO A 33 45.55 -11.13 18.66
CA PRO A 33 46.01 -9.94 17.99
C PRO A 33 47.36 -10.18 17.29
N ALA A 34 47.50 -9.70 16.07
CA ALA A 34 48.80 -9.58 15.42
C ALA A 34 49.13 -8.10 15.18
N THR A 35 50.32 -7.75 15.60
CA THR A 35 50.95 -6.46 15.77
C THR A 35 51.55 -5.95 14.46
N SER A 36 51.52 -4.62 14.28
CA SER A 36 52.44 -3.68 13.61
C SER A 36 52.90 -3.90 12.17
N ASP A 37 52.77 -2.87 11.32
CA ASP A 37 53.87 -1.95 11.00
C ASP A 37 53.38 -0.66 10.33
N GLU A 38 54.04 0.41 10.74
CA GLU A 38 53.91 1.77 10.24
C GLU A 38 54.37 1.92 8.79
N THR A 39 53.77 2.81 8.04
CA THR A 39 54.50 3.79 7.18
C THR A 39 53.64 4.98 6.83
N THR A 40 54.10 6.10 7.22
CA THR A 40 53.78 7.51 6.96
C THR A 40 53.60 7.82 5.48
N THR A 41 52.66 8.67 5.08
CA THR A 41 52.89 9.91 4.38
C THR A 41 51.61 10.56 3.80
N SER A 42 51.46 11.82 4.20
CA SER A 42 50.94 13.00 3.49
C SER A 42 49.44 13.16 3.15
N GLU A 43 49.01 14.23 3.76
CA GLU A 43 47.83 15.07 3.55
C GLU A 43 47.46 15.33 2.07
N THR A 44 46.16 15.29 1.81
CA THR A 44 45.55 16.30 0.95
C THR A 44 44.08 16.48 1.33
N THR A 45 43.82 17.59 1.97
CA THR A 45 42.50 18.15 2.25
C THR A 45 41.80 18.43 0.93
N THR A 46 40.70 17.71 0.65
CA THR A 46 39.73 18.19 -0.34
C THR A 46 38.36 18.11 0.27
N SER A 47 37.91 19.26 0.72
CA SER A 47 36.52 19.55 1.09
C SER A 47 35.63 19.32 -0.14
N SER A 48 34.89 18.22 -0.16
CA SER A 48 33.80 18.01 -1.11
C SER A 48 32.48 18.25 -0.42
N SER A 49 31.99 19.46 -0.62
CA SER A 49 30.64 19.90 -0.42
C SER A 49 29.68 18.85 -0.97
N ALA A 50 28.95 18.18 -0.10
CA ALA A 50 27.81 17.33 -0.49
C ALA A 50 26.74 18.22 -1.12
N LYS A 51 26.73 18.26 -2.43
CA LYS A 51 25.66 18.84 -3.22
C LYS A 51 24.48 17.89 -3.12
N GLU A 52 23.55 18.25 -2.28
CA GLU A 52 22.21 17.62 -2.21
C GLU A 52 21.54 17.74 -3.57
N SER A 53 21.64 16.65 -4.34
CA SER A 53 20.99 16.55 -5.65
C SER A 53 19.53 16.24 -5.41
N THR A 54 18.71 17.26 -5.35
CA THR A 54 17.25 17.14 -5.54
C THR A 54 17.03 16.59 -6.94
N LYS A 55 16.96 15.26 -7.02
CA LYS A 55 16.58 14.55 -8.25
C LYS A 55 15.07 14.80 -8.43
N ALA A 56 14.76 15.76 -9.29
CA ALA A 56 13.41 15.92 -9.80
C ALA A 56 12.99 14.56 -10.37
N SER A 57 11.93 13.99 -9.83
CA SER A 57 11.33 12.74 -10.32
C SER A 57 10.77 13.01 -11.71
N THR A 58 11.52 12.63 -12.73
CA THR A 58 10.99 12.52 -14.09
C THR A 58 9.96 11.39 -14.08
N PRO A 59 8.75 11.58 -14.62
CA PRO A 59 7.78 10.49 -14.74
C PRO A 59 8.45 9.31 -15.47
N PRO A 60 8.32 8.05 -15.00
CA PRO A 60 8.85 6.91 -15.71
C PRO A 60 8.22 6.84 -17.10
N ALA A 61 9.07 6.67 -18.11
CA ALA A 61 8.64 6.46 -19.49
C ALA A 61 7.79 5.19 -19.57
N ALA A 62 6.80 5.17 -20.46
CA ALA A 62 5.95 4.01 -20.74
C ALA A 62 6.84 2.76 -20.94
N GLY A 63 6.71 1.76 -20.06
CA GLY A 63 7.51 0.53 -20.09
C GLY A 63 8.73 0.51 -19.15
N GLY A 64 8.81 1.41 -18.17
CA GLY A 64 9.87 1.41 -17.14
C GLY A 64 9.86 0.16 -16.25
N ASP A 65 10.97 -0.06 -15.52
CA ASP A 65 11.08 -1.15 -14.54
C ASP A 65 9.99 -1.05 -13.47
N ALA A 66 9.50 -2.21 -13.03
CA ALA A 66 8.50 -2.27 -11.97
C ALA A 66 9.00 -1.59 -10.69
N THR A 67 8.13 -0.81 -10.07
CA THR A 67 8.42 -0.19 -8.78
C THR A 67 8.67 -1.27 -7.74
N ALA A 68 9.81 -1.22 -7.08
CA ALA A 68 10.19 -2.25 -6.11
C ALA A 68 9.22 -2.31 -4.91
N PRO A 69 8.92 -3.50 -4.37
CA PRO A 69 8.16 -3.64 -3.14
C PRO A 69 8.78 -2.83 -1.98
N GLY A 70 7.93 -2.19 -1.17
CA GLY A 70 8.36 -1.34 -0.06
C GLY A 70 8.76 0.08 -0.45
N THR A 71 8.65 0.46 -1.73
CA THR A 71 8.96 1.81 -2.19
C THR A 71 8.01 2.83 -1.54
N LYS A 72 8.58 3.95 -1.11
CA LYS A 72 7.85 5.13 -0.65
C LYS A 72 7.88 6.21 -1.71
N LEU A 73 6.72 6.67 -2.08
CA LEU A 73 6.46 7.68 -3.09
C LEU A 73 5.81 8.91 -2.45
N LYS A 74 5.84 10.03 -3.14
CA LYS A 74 5.03 11.20 -2.79
C LYS A 74 3.71 11.15 -3.54
N VAL A 75 2.69 11.80 -3.00
CA VAL A 75 1.46 12.08 -3.75
C VAL A 75 1.85 12.82 -5.03
N GLY A 76 1.35 12.34 -6.17
CA GLY A 76 1.73 12.80 -7.51
C GLY A 76 2.77 11.92 -8.22
N ASP A 77 3.53 11.09 -7.51
CA ASP A 77 4.47 10.16 -8.14
C ASP A 77 3.73 8.93 -8.69
N GLN A 78 4.18 8.44 -9.85
CA GLN A 78 3.64 7.22 -10.47
C GLN A 78 4.42 5.98 -10.01
N ALA A 79 3.70 4.93 -9.61
CA ALA A 79 4.23 3.58 -9.48
C ALA A 79 3.98 2.77 -10.76
N VAL A 80 4.96 2.01 -11.20
CA VAL A 80 4.85 1.02 -12.28
C VAL A 80 4.61 -0.34 -11.65
N ILE A 81 3.45 -0.95 -11.91
CA ILE A 81 2.99 -2.13 -11.21
C ILE A 81 2.69 -3.25 -12.20
N PRO A 82 3.35 -4.42 -12.10
CA PRO A 82 2.87 -5.64 -12.73
C PRO A 82 1.48 -5.97 -12.19
N PHE A 83 0.50 -6.07 -13.07
CA PHE A 83 -0.91 -6.13 -12.70
C PHE A 83 -1.53 -7.43 -13.23
N SER A 84 -2.26 -8.11 -12.36
CA SER A 84 -2.99 -9.32 -12.71
C SER A 84 -4.33 -9.35 -11.99
N VAL A 85 -5.42 -9.47 -12.76
CA VAL A 85 -6.79 -9.59 -12.24
C VAL A 85 -7.56 -10.58 -13.11
N GLY A 86 -7.96 -11.71 -12.53
CA GLY A 86 -8.54 -12.81 -13.29
C GLY A 86 -7.55 -13.30 -14.35
N ASP A 87 -8.01 -13.39 -15.59
CA ASP A 87 -7.19 -13.84 -16.74
C ASP A 87 -6.41 -12.70 -17.41
N LYS A 88 -6.55 -11.46 -16.89
CA LYS A 88 -5.92 -10.27 -17.47
C LYS A 88 -4.61 -10.00 -16.78
N THR A 89 -3.55 -9.84 -17.56
CA THR A 89 -2.21 -9.50 -17.09
C THR A 89 -1.63 -8.35 -17.90
N GLY A 90 -0.85 -7.52 -17.25
CA GLY A 90 -0.21 -6.38 -17.91
C GLY A 90 0.62 -5.56 -16.93
N THR A 91 0.94 -4.34 -17.32
CA THR A 91 1.62 -3.36 -16.49
C THR A 91 0.79 -2.08 -16.47
N ILE A 92 0.57 -1.56 -15.28
CA ILE A 92 -0.14 -0.30 -15.07
C ILE A 92 0.74 0.73 -14.36
N GLY A 93 0.51 2.00 -14.68
CA GLY A 93 0.97 3.13 -13.89
C GLY A 93 -0.13 3.54 -12.92
N VAL A 94 0.17 3.61 -11.64
CA VAL A 94 -0.76 4.09 -10.61
C VAL A 94 -0.20 5.34 -9.98
N THR A 95 -0.98 6.42 -9.99
CA THR A 95 -0.63 7.70 -9.37
C THR A 95 -1.71 8.06 -8.37
N LEU A 96 -1.35 8.17 -7.09
CA LEU A 96 -2.21 8.82 -6.12
C LEU A 96 -2.09 10.34 -6.31
N THR A 97 -3.15 10.97 -6.83
CA THR A 97 -3.11 12.41 -7.18
C THR A 97 -3.47 13.31 -6.00
N ALA A 98 -4.33 12.83 -5.09
CA ALA A 98 -4.70 13.55 -3.87
C ALA A 98 -5.24 12.61 -2.78
N ILE A 99 -5.13 13.06 -1.53
CA ILE A 99 -5.85 12.55 -0.37
C ILE A 99 -6.70 13.71 0.14
N GLU A 100 -8.01 13.61 0.01
CA GLU A 100 -8.95 14.67 0.37
C GLU A 100 -9.85 14.24 1.52
N GLN A 101 -10.01 15.08 2.53
CA GLN A 101 -11.01 14.85 3.56
C GLN A 101 -12.39 15.25 3.02
N GLY A 102 -13.35 14.34 3.09
CA GLY A 102 -14.73 14.59 2.74
C GLY A 102 -15.58 15.08 3.91
N ALA A 103 -16.81 15.45 3.61
CA ALA A 103 -17.79 15.80 4.61
C ALA A 103 -18.42 14.55 5.23
N LYS A 104 -18.76 14.61 6.53
CA LYS A 104 -19.40 13.45 7.22
C LYS A 104 -20.77 13.12 6.62
N GLU A 105 -21.44 14.12 6.11
CA GLU A 105 -22.74 14.02 5.45
C GLU A 105 -22.69 13.09 4.23
N ASP A 106 -21.54 12.99 3.58
CA ASP A 106 -21.33 12.08 2.45
C ASP A 106 -21.48 10.60 2.84
N LEU A 107 -21.32 10.32 4.14
CA LEU A 107 -21.51 8.98 4.69
C LEU A 107 -22.94 8.70 5.19
N ALA A 108 -23.91 9.61 5.02
CA ALA A 108 -25.27 9.46 5.55
C ALA A 108 -25.93 8.15 5.12
N LYS A 109 -25.70 7.72 3.88
CA LYS A 109 -26.22 6.46 3.35
C LYS A 109 -25.65 5.17 3.99
N PHE A 110 -24.53 5.28 4.70
CA PHE A 110 -23.91 4.15 5.41
C PHE A 110 -24.48 3.95 6.81
N GLY A 111 -25.43 4.81 7.24
CA GLY A 111 -26.17 4.69 8.48
C GLY A 111 -25.39 5.09 9.73
N ASP A 112 -25.94 4.73 10.90
CA ASP A 112 -25.43 5.21 12.20
C ASP A 112 -24.01 4.80 12.53
N LYS A 113 -23.55 3.68 12.00
CA LYS A 113 -22.16 3.23 12.21
C LYS A 113 -21.11 4.14 11.59
N ALA A 114 -21.50 4.91 10.58
CA ALA A 114 -20.60 5.83 9.91
C ALA A 114 -20.52 7.22 10.59
N LYS A 115 -21.36 7.52 11.57
CA LYS A 115 -21.40 8.84 12.25
C LYS A 115 -20.10 9.21 12.97
N ALA A 116 -19.32 8.21 13.42
CA ALA A 116 -18.02 8.42 14.07
C ALA A 116 -16.84 8.26 13.11
N ILE A 117 -17.11 8.32 11.80
CA ILE A 117 -16.11 8.17 10.75
C ILE A 117 -16.01 9.47 9.96
N THR A 118 -14.81 9.92 9.74
CA THR A 118 -14.48 10.97 8.76
C THR A 118 -14.09 10.31 7.45
N PRO A 119 -14.78 10.60 6.32
CA PRO A 119 -14.41 10.07 5.01
C PRO A 119 -13.16 10.73 4.47
N PHE A 120 -12.39 9.97 3.70
CA PHE A 120 -11.26 10.45 2.91
C PHE A 120 -11.35 9.87 1.50
N TYR A 121 -11.06 10.70 0.51
CA TYR A 121 -11.10 10.37 -0.90
C TYR A 121 -9.68 10.25 -1.43
N LEU A 122 -9.29 9.05 -1.80
CA LEU A 122 -8.03 8.78 -2.46
C LEU A 122 -8.26 8.94 -3.96
N ARG A 123 -7.81 10.05 -4.55
CA ARG A 123 -7.90 10.30 -5.98
C ARG A 123 -6.78 9.57 -6.70
N VAL A 124 -7.12 8.76 -7.68
CA VAL A 124 -6.17 7.88 -8.34
C VAL A 124 -6.29 8.00 -9.85
N LYS A 125 -5.16 8.22 -10.53
CA LYS A 125 -5.03 8.06 -11.97
C LYS A 125 -4.38 6.73 -12.25
N VAL A 126 -4.96 5.96 -13.19
CA VAL A 126 -4.43 4.68 -13.64
C VAL A 126 -4.16 4.75 -15.14
N GLU A 127 -2.99 4.27 -15.55
CA GLU A 127 -2.54 4.26 -16.93
C GLU A 127 -2.17 2.84 -17.36
N ASN A 128 -2.56 2.42 -18.55
CA ASN A 128 -2.16 1.15 -19.13
C ASN A 128 -0.78 1.32 -19.80
N LEU A 129 0.24 0.73 -19.22
CA LEU A 129 1.61 0.84 -19.74
C LEU A 129 1.97 -0.30 -20.70
N SER A 130 1.31 -1.44 -20.60
CA SER A 130 1.59 -2.64 -21.44
C SER A 130 0.86 -2.65 -22.76
N GLY A 131 -0.25 -1.94 -22.90
CA GLY A 131 -1.11 -2.00 -24.07
C GLY A 131 -1.92 -3.30 -24.20
N THR A 132 -1.96 -4.13 -23.13
CA THR A 132 -2.83 -5.32 -23.07
C THR A 132 -4.25 -4.93 -22.69
N ASP A 133 -5.23 -5.79 -23.00
CA ASP A 133 -6.62 -5.57 -22.60
C ASP A 133 -6.78 -5.70 -21.08
N LEU A 134 -6.86 -4.57 -20.42
CA LEU A 134 -7.13 -4.44 -18.98
C LEU A 134 -8.50 -3.80 -18.71
N SER A 135 -9.41 -3.82 -19.69
CA SER A 135 -10.77 -3.27 -19.53
C SER A 135 -11.49 -3.92 -18.35
N PHE A 136 -12.35 -3.14 -17.66
CA PHE A 136 -13.15 -3.56 -16.52
C PHE A 136 -12.37 -4.04 -15.28
N SER A 137 -11.05 -3.89 -15.27
CA SER A 137 -10.25 -4.14 -14.07
C SER A 137 -10.35 -2.99 -13.07
N SER A 138 -10.08 -3.26 -11.80
CA SER A 138 -10.13 -2.25 -10.74
C SER A 138 -8.82 -2.23 -9.96
N VAL A 139 -8.38 -1.03 -9.62
CA VAL A 139 -7.26 -0.81 -8.70
C VAL A 139 -7.81 -0.49 -7.32
N SER A 140 -7.22 -1.08 -6.29
CA SER A 140 -7.59 -0.84 -4.90
C SER A 140 -6.40 -0.34 -4.11
N LEU A 141 -6.59 0.77 -3.41
CA LEU A 141 -5.65 1.31 -2.44
C LEU A 141 -6.27 1.26 -1.04
N ARG A 142 -5.45 1.33 -0.01
CA ARG A 142 -5.88 1.44 1.38
C ARG A 142 -5.30 2.69 2.01
N GLY A 143 -6.13 3.49 2.68
CA GLY A 143 -5.69 4.64 3.46
C GLY A 143 -4.95 4.22 4.72
N LEU A 144 -3.89 4.96 5.04
CA LEU A 144 -3.07 4.80 6.23
C LEU A 144 -3.13 6.07 7.08
N GLY A 145 -3.08 5.89 8.39
CA GLY A 145 -2.95 7.00 9.34
C GLY A 145 -1.54 7.60 9.33
N ALA A 146 -1.36 8.66 10.11
CA ALA A 146 -0.07 9.34 10.25
C ALA A 146 1.04 8.43 10.84
N ASP A 147 0.66 7.36 11.54
CA ASP A 147 1.57 6.34 12.06
C ASP A 147 1.98 5.28 11.01
N GLY A 148 1.50 5.42 9.78
CA GLY A 148 1.75 4.49 8.69
C GLY A 148 0.98 3.17 8.78
N LYS A 149 0.03 3.06 9.72
CA LYS A 149 -0.83 1.88 9.89
C LYS A 149 -2.21 2.13 9.30
N GLY A 150 -2.94 1.05 9.03
CA GLY A 150 -4.36 1.16 8.66
C GLY A 150 -5.16 1.90 9.73
N THR A 151 -6.10 2.73 9.32
CA THR A 151 -6.94 3.55 10.22
C THR A 151 -7.88 2.74 11.13
N GLY A 152 -7.99 1.43 10.92
CA GLY A 152 -8.95 0.58 11.62
C GLY A 152 -10.38 0.68 11.09
N VAL A 153 -10.64 1.58 10.15
CA VAL A 153 -11.94 1.73 9.48
C VAL A 153 -11.95 0.95 8.18
N ILE A 154 -12.97 0.13 8.01
CA ILE A 154 -13.28 -0.54 6.75
C ILE A 154 -14.59 0.04 6.25
N ILE A 155 -14.54 0.75 5.12
CA ILE A 155 -15.70 1.31 4.44
C ILE A 155 -15.60 0.96 2.96
N SER A 156 -16.71 0.59 2.36
CA SER A 156 -16.79 0.21 0.95
C SER A 156 -18.04 0.79 0.33
N GLY A 157 -17.95 1.21 -0.91
CA GLY A 157 -19.01 1.83 -1.68
C GLY A 157 -18.61 3.22 -2.13
N ASP A 158 -19.56 3.91 -2.75
CA ASP A 158 -19.36 5.22 -3.36
C ASP A 158 -20.06 6.31 -2.55
N THR A 159 -19.64 7.53 -2.71
CA THR A 159 -20.34 8.74 -2.27
C THR A 159 -20.57 9.62 -3.48
N ASP A 160 -21.38 10.67 -3.34
CA ASP A 160 -21.60 11.63 -4.43
C ASP A 160 -20.30 12.33 -4.85
N ASN A 161 -19.32 12.36 -3.94
CA ASN A 161 -18.01 13.00 -4.16
C ASN A 161 -16.88 12.00 -4.43
N CYS A 162 -17.11 10.69 -4.35
CA CYS A 162 -16.12 9.64 -4.57
C CYS A 162 -16.77 8.42 -5.20
N ASP A 163 -16.60 8.28 -6.50
CA ASP A 163 -17.12 7.18 -7.30
C ASP A 163 -15.98 6.26 -7.72
N SER A 164 -16.11 4.98 -7.38
CA SER A 164 -15.12 3.94 -7.63
C SER A 164 -15.29 3.38 -9.04
N GLN A 165 -14.56 3.97 -9.99
CA GLN A 165 -14.59 3.56 -11.38
C GLN A 165 -13.69 2.36 -11.67
N SER A 166 -14.22 1.38 -12.39
CA SER A 166 -13.41 0.36 -13.06
C SER A 166 -12.85 0.88 -14.39
N ALA A 167 -11.80 0.27 -14.87
CA ALA A 167 -11.20 0.59 -16.16
C ALA A 167 -12.24 0.55 -17.28
N PRO A 168 -12.33 1.57 -18.14
CA PRO A 168 -13.30 1.63 -19.22
C PRO A 168 -13.01 0.55 -20.29
N LYS A 169 -14.00 0.26 -21.12
CA LYS A 169 -13.86 -0.70 -22.25
C LYS A 169 -12.67 -0.37 -23.17
N THR A 170 -12.30 0.91 -23.25
CA THR A 170 -11.17 1.40 -24.07
C THR A 170 -9.80 1.24 -23.42
N PHE A 171 -9.72 0.70 -22.22
CA PHE A 171 -8.45 0.52 -21.49
C PHE A 171 -7.65 -0.68 -22.00
N THR A 172 -7.41 -0.69 -23.31
CA THR A 172 -6.84 -1.82 -24.08
C THR A 172 -5.56 -1.48 -24.82
N THR A 173 -5.09 -0.21 -24.73
CA THR A 173 -3.92 0.27 -25.47
C THR A 173 -2.95 0.98 -24.53
N ALA A 174 -1.65 0.95 -24.86
CA ALA A 174 -0.65 1.70 -24.11
C ALA A 174 -0.97 3.20 -24.12
N GLY A 175 -0.83 3.85 -22.96
CA GLY A 175 -1.15 5.25 -22.74
C GLY A 175 -2.64 5.51 -22.46
N ALA A 176 -3.53 4.52 -22.61
CA ALA A 176 -4.91 4.68 -22.14
C ALA A 176 -4.93 4.93 -20.63
N SER A 177 -5.75 5.85 -20.17
CA SER A 177 -5.83 6.19 -18.74
C SER A 177 -7.27 6.47 -18.31
N TYR A 178 -7.52 6.32 -17.01
CA TYR A 178 -8.77 6.73 -16.37
C TYR A 178 -8.47 7.24 -14.95
N GLU A 179 -9.40 7.96 -14.40
CA GLU A 179 -9.37 8.40 -13.02
C GLU A 179 -10.43 7.64 -12.22
N THR A 180 -10.13 7.39 -10.97
CA THR A 180 -11.03 6.73 -10.02
C THR A 180 -10.85 7.32 -8.64
N CYS A 181 -11.81 7.07 -7.77
CA CYS A 181 -11.74 7.43 -6.37
C CYS A 181 -11.89 6.19 -5.50
N VAL A 182 -11.04 6.08 -4.48
CA VAL A 182 -11.17 5.03 -3.46
C VAL A 182 -11.62 5.68 -2.17
N LEU A 183 -12.82 5.30 -1.71
CA LEU A 183 -13.34 5.75 -0.42
C LEU A 183 -12.54 5.10 0.71
N SER A 184 -11.99 5.91 1.59
CA SER A 184 -11.34 5.51 2.83
C SER A 184 -11.99 6.22 4.01
N GLY A 185 -11.63 5.85 5.23
CA GLY A 185 -12.15 6.49 6.42
C GLY A 185 -11.17 6.43 7.57
N ALA A 186 -11.33 7.35 8.51
CA ALA A 186 -10.64 7.34 9.78
C ALA A 186 -11.62 7.63 10.92
N PRO A 187 -11.35 7.18 12.16
CA PRO A 187 -12.11 7.62 13.31
C PRO A 187 -12.06 9.14 13.44
N ASP A 188 -13.10 9.73 14.01
CA ASP A 188 -13.15 11.16 14.26
C ASP A 188 -11.90 11.67 14.97
N GLY A 189 -11.36 12.80 14.49
CA GLY A 189 -10.13 13.38 14.98
C GLY A 189 -8.84 12.73 14.48
N SER A 190 -8.95 11.66 13.69
CA SER A 190 -7.83 11.01 12.99
C SER A 190 -7.81 11.40 11.52
N GLN A 191 -6.67 11.20 10.86
CA GLN A 191 -6.47 11.54 9.45
C GLN A 191 -5.96 10.35 8.66
N VAL A 192 -6.25 10.35 7.36
CA VAL A 192 -5.54 9.53 6.37
C VAL A 192 -4.41 10.39 5.81
N ALA A 193 -3.17 10.01 6.11
CA ALA A 193 -1.96 10.75 5.73
C ALA A 193 -1.18 10.07 4.59
N ALA A 194 -1.52 8.84 4.27
CA ALA A 194 -0.88 8.07 3.22
C ALA A 194 -1.86 7.05 2.62
N ALA A 195 -1.49 6.47 1.49
CA ALA A 195 -2.21 5.34 0.92
C ALA A 195 -1.22 4.26 0.46
N GLU A 196 -1.64 3.01 0.49
CA GLU A 196 -0.82 1.89 0.07
C GLU A 196 -1.48 1.04 -1.01
N TYR A 197 -0.62 0.47 -1.87
CA TYR A 197 -0.96 -0.65 -2.74
C TYR A 197 -0.30 -1.93 -2.20
N SER A 198 -1.12 -2.93 -1.84
CA SER A 198 -0.69 -4.16 -1.15
C SER A 198 -1.25 -5.43 -1.79
N ARG A 199 -1.23 -5.51 -3.13
CA ARG A 199 -1.68 -6.66 -3.90
C ARG A 199 -0.53 -7.41 -4.56
N GLY A 200 -0.71 -8.71 -4.81
CA GLY A 200 0.31 -9.54 -5.46
C GLY A 200 1.63 -9.54 -4.68
N ASP A 201 2.71 -9.24 -5.36
CA ASP A 201 4.07 -9.21 -4.79
C ASP A 201 4.26 -8.11 -3.73
N TYR A 202 3.36 -7.15 -3.67
CA TYR A 202 3.38 -6.03 -2.72
C TYR A 202 2.67 -6.32 -1.39
N THR A 203 2.14 -7.53 -1.19
CA THR A 203 1.38 -7.89 0.02
C THR A 203 2.21 -7.78 1.30
N LYS A 204 3.49 -8.16 1.25
CA LYS A 204 4.39 -8.11 2.42
C LYS A 204 5.14 -6.78 2.54
N SER A 205 5.32 -6.08 1.45
CA SER A 205 6.06 -4.83 1.35
C SER A 205 5.33 -3.88 0.40
N PRO A 206 4.27 -3.20 0.88
CA PRO A 206 3.44 -2.32 0.05
C PRO A 206 4.21 -1.16 -0.56
N ILE A 207 3.77 -0.70 -1.73
CA ILE A 207 4.11 0.65 -2.21
C ILE A 207 3.26 1.63 -1.42
N VAL A 208 3.86 2.69 -0.91
CA VAL A 208 3.18 3.68 -0.07
C VAL A 208 3.37 5.08 -0.65
N TRP A 209 2.28 5.78 -0.91
CA TRP A 209 2.29 7.21 -1.22
C TRP A 209 2.03 8.00 0.05
N GLN A 210 2.90 8.99 0.30
CA GLN A 210 2.82 9.88 1.46
C GLN A 210 2.57 11.32 1.00
N SER A 211 1.70 12.04 1.70
CA SER A 211 1.43 13.47 1.49
C SER A 211 2.54 14.36 2.04
#